data_4ace54226c45e232fde3cfc5fb6a15d8
#
_entry.id   4ace54226c45e232fde3cfc5fb6a15d8
#
_cell.length_a   1.000
_cell.length_b   1.000
_cell.length_c   1.000
_cell.angle_alpha   90.00
_cell.angle_beta   90.00
_cell.angle_gamma   90.00
#
_symmetry.space_group_name_H-M   'P 1'
#
loop_
_entity.id
_entity.type
_entity.pdbx_description
1 polymer ?
#
loop_
_entity_poly.entity_id
_entity_poly.type
_entity_poly.pdbx_seq_one_letter_code
_entity_poly.pdbx_strand_id
1 'polypeptide(L)'
;MKRYFTIKNFPTDVYTAVGQIIQSSQEWEDEYKKLAKKLDISTINIDNASLNRLNEALKKNKLIEEKEFNDLKSVIRKRNYINHTFFLTDFRKYAHKYDMLEDTLNEIQFLIYEATDIIDNKLDKLQGSEIMRPTVFDEQKK
;
A
#
# COMPACT_ATOMS: atom_id res chain seq x y z
N MET A 1 6.62 -9.55 -14.24
CA MET A 1 6.12 -8.37 -13.50
C MET A 1 5.65 -7.31 -14.47
N LYS A 2 4.53 -6.67 -14.15
CA LYS A 2 3.98 -5.62 -14.98
C LYS A 2 4.86 -4.36 -14.95
N ARG A 3 5.01 -3.71 -16.09
CA ARG A 3 5.75 -2.45 -16.18
C ARG A 3 4.81 -1.27 -16.02
N TYR A 4 5.12 -0.40 -15.10
CA TYR A 4 4.37 0.85 -14.85
C TYR A 4 5.13 2.07 -15.32
N PHE A 5 6.46 2.00 -15.34
CA PHE A 5 7.33 3.13 -15.62
C PHE A 5 8.40 2.75 -16.63
N THR A 6 8.72 3.71 -17.50
CA THR A 6 9.88 3.64 -18.39
C THR A 6 10.67 4.93 -18.18
N ILE A 7 11.96 4.81 -17.94
CA ILE A 7 12.81 5.98 -17.72
C ILE A 7 13.57 6.27 -19.01
N LYS A 8 13.15 7.32 -19.71
CA LYS A 8 13.82 7.81 -20.92
C LYS A 8 14.54 9.12 -20.68
N ASN A 9 13.96 9.97 -19.86
CA ASN A 9 14.51 11.28 -19.53
C ASN A 9 14.85 11.33 -18.04
N PHE A 10 16.11 11.32 -17.74
CA PHE A 10 16.58 11.44 -16.38
C PHE A 10 16.88 12.91 -16.08
N PRO A 11 16.47 13.46 -14.93
CA PRO A 11 15.81 12.78 -13.82
C PRO A 11 14.28 12.85 -13.84
N THR A 12 13.70 13.52 -14.83
CA THR A 12 12.27 13.84 -14.86
C THR A 12 11.38 12.61 -14.71
N ASP A 13 11.69 11.55 -15.48
CA ASP A 13 10.86 10.34 -15.45
C ASP A 13 10.98 9.63 -14.10
N VAL A 14 12.10 9.76 -13.40
CA VAL A 14 12.26 9.21 -12.07
C VAL A 14 11.38 9.96 -11.08
N TYR A 15 11.38 11.30 -11.14
CA TYR A 15 10.52 12.10 -10.27
C TYR A 15 9.04 11.76 -10.48
N THR A 16 8.65 11.59 -11.73
CA THR A 16 7.27 11.22 -12.08
C THR A 16 6.92 9.85 -11.47
N ALA A 17 7.80 8.87 -11.65
CA ALA A 17 7.57 7.53 -11.12
C ALA A 17 7.46 7.53 -9.59
N VAL A 18 8.37 8.21 -8.92
CA VAL A 18 8.35 8.31 -7.46
C VAL A 18 7.07 9.00 -6.99
N GLY A 19 6.65 10.07 -7.67
CA GLY A 19 5.40 10.75 -7.34
C GLY A 19 4.19 9.83 -7.44
N GLN A 20 4.13 8.99 -8.46
CA GLN A 20 3.04 8.02 -8.60
C GLN A 20 3.09 6.94 -7.52
N ILE A 21 4.29 6.49 -7.15
CA ILE A 21 4.44 5.52 -6.06
C ILE A 21 3.95 6.13 -4.74
N ILE A 22 4.30 7.39 -4.48
CA ILE A 22 3.85 8.08 -3.27
C ILE A 22 2.34 8.18 -3.25
N GLN A 23 1.71 8.53 -4.37
CA GLN A 23 0.25 8.58 -4.47
C GLN A 23 -0.37 7.22 -4.17
N SER A 24 0.15 6.17 -4.79
CA SER A 24 -0.35 4.81 -4.57
C SER A 24 -0.19 4.39 -3.12
N SER A 25 0.90 4.78 -2.47
CA SER A 25 1.13 4.42 -1.08
C SER A 25 0.17 5.17 -0.14
N GLN A 26 -0.20 6.39 -0.48
CA GLN A 26 -1.19 7.14 0.29
C GLN A 26 -2.58 6.53 0.16
N GLU A 27 -2.92 6.05 -1.03
CA GLU A 27 -4.18 5.32 -1.25
C GLU A 27 -4.21 4.02 -0.45
N TRP A 28 -3.11 3.31 -0.44
CA TRP A 28 -2.96 2.08 0.37
C TRP A 28 -3.13 2.39 1.86
N GLU A 29 -2.47 3.42 2.33
CA GLU A 29 -2.61 3.84 3.73
C GLU A 29 -4.06 4.19 4.08
N ASP A 30 -4.75 4.88 3.17
CA ASP A 30 -6.15 5.22 3.35
C ASP A 30 -7.02 3.98 3.48
N GLU A 31 -6.75 2.96 2.67
CA GLU A 31 -7.49 1.69 2.76
C GLU A 31 -7.24 0.97 4.09
N TYR A 32 -6.02 1.02 4.61
CA TYR A 32 -5.73 0.50 5.95
C TYR A 32 -6.59 1.20 7.01
N LYS A 33 -6.67 2.52 6.91
CA LYS A 33 -7.45 3.31 7.88
C LYS A 33 -8.93 2.98 7.78
N LYS A 34 -9.44 2.83 6.57
CA LYS A 34 -10.83 2.43 6.36
C LYS A 34 -11.10 1.07 6.99
N LEU A 35 -10.20 0.11 6.80
CA LEU A 35 -10.35 -1.22 7.37
C LEU A 35 -10.34 -1.17 8.89
N ALA A 36 -9.40 -0.43 9.48
CA ALA A 36 -9.30 -0.29 10.93
C ALA A 36 -10.56 0.35 11.51
N LYS A 37 -11.11 1.37 10.86
CA LYS A 37 -12.33 2.03 11.30
C LYS A 37 -13.52 1.09 11.19
N LYS A 38 -13.61 0.34 10.10
CA LYS A 38 -14.70 -0.59 9.85
C LYS A 38 -14.74 -1.69 10.92
N LEU A 39 -13.57 -2.09 11.41
CA LEU A 39 -13.43 -3.12 12.43
C LEU A 39 -13.44 -2.55 13.84
N ASP A 40 -13.66 -1.25 13.95
CA ASP A 40 -13.83 -0.56 15.23
C ASP A 40 -12.62 -0.72 16.16
N ILE A 41 -11.43 -0.63 15.59
CA ILE A 41 -10.19 -0.72 16.36
C ILE A 41 -10.01 0.60 17.12
N SER A 42 -9.96 0.53 18.45
CA SER A 42 -9.88 1.71 19.30
C SER A 42 -8.56 1.84 20.07
N THR A 43 -7.63 0.90 19.85
CA THR A 43 -6.37 0.89 20.62
C THR A 43 -5.36 1.92 20.11
N ILE A 44 -5.61 2.54 18.98
CA ILE A 44 -4.72 3.54 18.40
C ILE A 44 -5.55 4.70 17.83
N ASN A 45 -4.90 5.84 17.64
CA ASN A 45 -5.49 6.94 16.89
C ASN A 45 -5.31 6.64 15.40
N ILE A 46 -6.36 6.13 14.77
CA ILE A 46 -6.28 5.63 13.40
C ILE A 46 -5.84 6.71 12.42
N ASP A 47 -6.40 7.91 12.52
CA ASP A 47 -6.11 8.97 11.56
C ASP A 47 -4.65 9.41 11.56
N ASN A 48 -3.98 9.27 12.70
CA ASN A 48 -2.59 9.69 12.85
C ASN A 48 -1.62 8.51 12.91
N ALA A 49 -2.10 7.29 12.74
CA ALA A 49 -1.26 6.11 12.85
C ALA A 49 -0.42 5.91 11.59
N SER A 50 0.82 5.47 11.76
CA SER A 50 1.68 5.08 10.66
C SER A 50 1.22 3.73 10.09
N LEU A 51 1.68 3.40 8.88
CA LEU A 51 1.41 2.10 8.28
C LEU A 51 1.86 0.95 9.18
N ASN A 52 3.02 1.08 9.82
CA ASN A 52 3.50 0.04 10.75
C ASN A 52 2.55 -0.15 11.92
N ARG A 53 2.05 0.93 12.49
CA ARG A 53 1.13 0.84 13.62
C ARG A 53 -0.22 0.24 13.19
N LEU A 54 -0.70 0.62 12.02
CA LEU A 54 -1.93 0.05 11.46
C LEU A 54 -1.78 -1.45 11.23
N ASN A 55 -0.64 -1.86 10.66
CA ASN A 55 -0.38 -3.27 10.39
C ASN A 55 -0.30 -4.08 11.69
N GLU A 56 0.39 -3.54 12.70
CA GLU A 56 0.48 -4.18 14.01
C GLU A 56 -0.89 -4.29 14.67
N ALA A 57 -1.71 -3.25 14.56
CA ALA A 57 -3.05 -3.26 15.14
C ALA A 57 -3.93 -4.34 14.50
N LEU A 58 -3.86 -4.47 13.19
CA LEU A 58 -4.62 -5.51 12.49
C LEU A 58 -4.18 -6.91 12.92
N LYS A 59 -2.88 -7.12 13.04
CA LYS A 59 -2.36 -8.41 13.49
C LYS A 59 -2.79 -8.71 14.92
N LYS A 60 -2.65 -7.73 15.80
CA LYS A 60 -3.02 -7.88 17.21
C LYS A 60 -4.49 -8.23 17.38
N ASN A 61 -5.33 -7.68 16.54
CA ASN A 61 -6.77 -7.96 16.55
C ASN A 61 -7.15 -9.18 15.72
N LYS A 62 -6.17 -9.95 15.24
CA LYS A 62 -6.33 -11.19 14.49
C LYS A 62 -7.09 -11.01 13.17
N LEU A 63 -6.91 -9.84 12.55
CA LEU A 63 -7.58 -9.51 11.29
C LEU A 63 -6.73 -9.85 10.07
N ILE A 64 -5.44 -10.03 10.29
CA ILE A 64 -4.51 -10.54 9.29
C ILE A 64 -3.70 -11.66 9.91
N GLU A 65 -3.30 -12.61 9.07
CA GLU A 65 -2.49 -13.73 9.49
C GLU A 65 -1.01 -13.33 9.58
N GLU A 66 -0.21 -14.17 10.22
CA GLU A 66 1.22 -13.93 10.39
C GLU A 66 1.91 -13.71 9.05
N LYS A 67 1.58 -14.53 8.06
CA LYS A 67 2.18 -14.40 6.72
C LYS A 67 1.81 -13.08 6.08
N GLU A 68 0.54 -12.70 6.14
CA GLU A 68 0.07 -11.42 5.60
C GLU A 68 0.76 -10.25 6.29
N PHE A 69 0.86 -10.33 7.61
CA PHE A 69 1.54 -9.29 8.38
C PHE A 69 2.99 -9.10 7.91
N ASN A 70 3.71 -10.20 7.74
CA ASN A 70 5.11 -10.14 7.32
C ASN A 70 5.25 -9.65 5.87
N ASP A 71 4.37 -10.07 4.99
CA ASP A 71 4.37 -9.61 3.60
C ASP A 71 4.11 -8.10 3.53
N LEU A 72 3.10 -7.63 4.26
CA LEU A 72 2.76 -6.21 4.31
C LEU A 72 3.90 -5.40 4.93
N LYS A 73 4.53 -5.93 5.98
CA LYS A 73 5.66 -5.26 6.63
C LYS A 73 6.82 -5.07 5.65
N SER A 74 7.07 -6.06 4.79
CA SER A 74 8.10 -5.95 3.77
C SER A 74 7.79 -4.81 2.79
N VAL A 75 6.54 -4.69 2.37
CA VAL A 75 6.14 -3.61 1.45
C VAL A 75 6.24 -2.25 2.14
N ILE A 76 5.87 -2.18 3.42
CA ILE A 76 6.01 -0.95 4.20
C ILE A 76 7.48 -0.48 4.23
N ARG A 77 8.43 -1.41 4.37
CA ARG A 77 9.85 -1.07 4.32
C ARG A 77 10.25 -0.48 2.98
N LYS A 78 9.75 -1.04 1.89
CA LYS A 78 10.03 -0.53 0.54
C LYS A 78 9.45 0.87 0.35
N ARG A 79 8.25 1.09 0.83
CA ARG A 79 7.63 2.42 0.78
C ARG A 79 8.43 3.43 1.60
N ASN A 80 8.88 3.04 2.78
CA ASN A 80 9.72 3.92 3.61
C ASN A 80 11.05 4.22 2.94
N TYR A 81 11.62 3.24 2.25
CA TYR A 81 12.84 3.42 1.46
C TYR A 81 12.62 4.51 0.39
N ILE A 82 11.51 4.49 -0.32
CA ILE A 82 11.18 5.51 -1.32
C ILE A 82 11.09 6.89 -0.67
N ASN A 83 10.43 6.97 0.48
CA ASN A 83 10.19 8.27 1.13
C ASN A 83 11.46 8.88 1.73
N HIS A 84 12.41 8.07 2.19
CA HIS A 84 13.50 8.58 3.02
C HIS A 84 14.89 8.31 2.48
N THR A 85 15.08 7.35 1.61
CA THR A 85 16.42 6.86 1.29
C THR A 85 16.73 6.84 -0.20
N PHE A 86 15.76 6.57 -1.05
CA PHE A 86 15.97 6.33 -2.47
C PHE A 86 16.81 7.41 -3.16
N PHE A 87 16.48 8.68 -2.96
CA PHE A 87 17.18 9.77 -3.63
C PHE A 87 18.60 9.97 -3.13
N LEU A 88 18.91 9.50 -1.92
CA LEU A 88 20.24 9.61 -1.33
C LEU A 88 21.13 8.41 -1.69
N THR A 89 20.56 7.35 -2.22
CA THR A 89 21.29 6.11 -2.53
C THR A 89 21.13 5.72 -4.00
N ASP A 90 20.12 4.89 -4.32
CA ASP A 90 19.98 4.31 -5.66
C ASP A 90 19.86 5.36 -6.76
N PHE A 91 19.15 6.44 -6.50
CA PHE A 91 19.00 7.53 -7.47
C PHE A 91 20.39 8.06 -7.90
N ARG A 92 21.28 8.27 -6.95
CA ARG A 92 22.64 8.77 -7.21
C ARG A 92 23.51 7.68 -7.83
N LYS A 93 23.42 6.47 -7.31
CA LYS A 93 24.26 5.37 -7.72
C LYS A 93 24.00 4.96 -9.17
N TYR A 94 22.73 4.95 -9.58
CA TYR A 94 22.33 4.43 -10.88
C TYR A 94 21.90 5.52 -11.86
N ALA A 95 22.38 6.76 -11.67
CA ALA A 95 22.04 7.87 -12.56
C ALA A 95 22.41 7.62 -14.02
N HIS A 96 23.35 6.68 -14.28
CA HIS A 96 23.76 6.29 -15.62
C HIS A 96 23.29 4.88 -16.00
N LYS A 97 22.48 4.26 -15.16
CA LYS A 97 21.95 2.91 -15.38
C LYS A 97 20.45 2.94 -15.15
N TYR A 98 19.73 3.51 -16.08
CA TYR A 98 18.29 3.76 -15.94
C TYR A 98 17.50 2.48 -15.76
N ASP A 99 17.96 1.35 -16.34
CA ASP A 99 17.28 0.08 -16.19
C ASP A 99 17.25 -0.40 -14.73
N MET A 100 18.30 -0.11 -13.95
CA MET A 100 18.31 -0.45 -12.53
C MET A 100 17.25 0.36 -11.77
N LEU A 101 17.14 1.64 -12.09
CA LEU A 101 16.11 2.50 -11.48
C LEU A 101 14.72 2.05 -11.89
N GLU A 102 14.52 1.73 -13.17
CA GLU A 102 13.24 1.23 -13.66
C GLU A 102 12.82 -0.02 -12.91
N ASP A 103 13.73 -0.98 -12.78
CA ASP A 103 13.41 -2.25 -12.13
C ASP A 103 12.99 -2.03 -10.67
N THR A 104 13.75 -1.20 -9.95
CA THR A 104 13.45 -0.89 -8.55
C THR A 104 12.09 -0.24 -8.42
N LEU A 105 11.82 0.80 -9.21
CA LEU A 105 10.58 1.56 -9.10
C LEU A 105 9.37 0.73 -9.54
N ASN A 106 9.51 -0.06 -10.59
CA ASN A 106 8.44 -0.94 -11.05
C ASN A 106 8.12 -2.02 -10.01
N GLU A 107 9.15 -2.59 -9.38
CA GLU A 107 8.94 -3.58 -8.32
C GLU A 107 8.18 -2.99 -7.15
N ILE A 108 8.57 -1.81 -6.69
CA ILE A 108 7.93 -1.18 -5.55
C ILE A 108 6.47 -0.84 -5.86
N GLN A 109 6.20 -0.31 -7.05
CA GLN A 109 4.83 -0.02 -7.45
C GLN A 109 3.97 -1.27 -7.47
N PHE A 110 4.50 -2.35 -8.03
CA PHE A 110 3.80 -3.63 -8.07
C PHE A 110 3.47 -4.13 -6.66
N LEU A 111 4.44 -4.07 -5.76
CA LEU A 111 4.24 -4.54 -4.38
C LEU A 111 3.21 -3.70 -3.64
N ILE A 112 3.18 -2.40 -3.85
CA ILE A 112 2.19 -1.53 -3.23
C ILE A 112 0.79 -1.87 -3.75
N TYR A 113 0.63 -2.13 -5.05
CA TYR A 113 -0.66 -2.54 -5.60
C TYR A 113 -1.10 -3.89 -5.04
N GLU A 114 -0.16 -4.84 -4.90
CA GLU A 114 -0.47 -6.14 -4.29
C GLU A 114 -0.92 -5.97 -2.84
N ALA A 115 -0.22 -5.13 -2.09
CA ALA A 115 -0.55 -4.85 -0.69
C ALA A 115 -1.91 -4.16 -0.58
N THR A 116 -2.21 -3.24 -1.48
CA THR A 116 -3.51 -2.56 -1.51
C THR A 116 -4.62 -3.56 -1.76
N ASP A 117 -4.41 -4.51 -2.68
CA ASP A 117 -5.40 -5.54 -2.99
C ASP A 117 -5.70 -6.42 -1.77
N ILE A 118 -4.69 -6.74 -0.97
CA ILE A 118 -4.90 -7.53 0.25
C ILE A 118 -5.88 -6.81 1.18
N ILE A 119 -5.69 -5.51 1.37
CA ILE A 119 -6.56 -4.72 2.26
C ILE A 119 -7.95 -4.54 1.63
N ASP A 120 -8.01 -4.25 0.34
CA ASP A 120 -9.28 -4.08 -0.38
C ASP A 120 -10.12 -5.35 -0.32
N ASN A 121 -9.49 -6.51 -0.47
CA ASN A 121 -10.21 -7.78 -0.39
C ASN A 121 -10.81 -8.00 1.00
N LYS A 122 -10.12 -7.57 2.05
CA LYS A 122 -10.67 -7.67 3.40
C LYS A 122 -11.84 -6.71 3.60
N LEU A 123 -11.74 -5.50 3.06
CA LEU A 123 -12.85 -4.55 3.09
C LEU A 123 -14.06 -5.09 2.33
N ASP A 124 -13.84 -5.65 1.15
CA ASP A 124 -14.92 -6.21 0.33
C ASP A 124 -15.63 -7.34 1.05
N LYS A 125 -14.89 -8.21 1.74
CA LYS A 125 -15.48 -9.30 2.51
C LYS A 125 -16.35 -8.79 3.63
N LEU A 126 -15.93 -7.73 4.31
CA LEU A 126 -16.73 -7.12 5.37
C LEU A 126 -17.99 -6.50 4.81
N GLN A 127 -17.89 -5.78 3.70
CA GLN A 127 -19.03 -5.18 3.04
C GLN A 127 -19.99 -6.24 2.52
N GLY A 128 -19.45 -7.33 1.98
CA GLY A 128 -20.25 -8.45 1.54
C GLY A 128 -21.03 -9.07 2.68
N SER A 129 -20.40 -9.23 3.84
CA SER A 129 -21.07 -9.75 5.03
C SER A 129 -22.20 -8.82 5.47
N GLU A 130 -21.99 -7.52 5.41
CA GLU A 130 -23.02 -6.55 5.75
C GLU A 130 -24.19 -6.62 4.77
N ILE A 131 -23.89 -6.74 3.49
CA ILE A 131 -24.91 -6.82 2.44
C ILE A 131 -25.75 -8.09 2.61
N MET A 132 -25.14 -9.15 3.09
CA MET A 132 -25.83 -10.42 3.27
C MET A 132 -26.72 -10.47 4.51
N ARG A 133 -26.69 -9.46 5.35
CA ARG A 133 -27.65 -9.35 6.44
C ARG A 133 -29.05 -9.15 5.88
N PRO A 134 -30.08 -9.57 6.59
CA PRO A 134 -31.45 -9.43 6.10
C PRO A 134 -31.93 -7.99 6.16
N THR A 135 -31.38 -7.16 5.31
CA THR A 135 -31.77 -5.77 5.14
C THR A 135 -32.06 -5.59 3.67
N VAL A 136 -33.29 -5.35 3.36
CA VAL A 136 -33.77 -5.39 1.98
C VAL A 136 -33.10 -4.37 1.09
N PHE A 137 -32.86 -3.20 1.61
CA PHE A 137 -32.33 -2.11 0.81
C PHE A 137 -30.90 -2.36 0.32
N ASP A 138 -30.24 -3.37 0.84
CA ASP A 138 -28.86 -3.64 0.46
C ASP A 138 -28.72 -3.99 -1.02
N GLU A 139 -29.73 -4.59 -1.60
CA GLU A 139 -29.73 -4.90 -3.02
C GLU A 139 -29.63 -3.66 -3.88
N GLN A 140 -30.06 -2.54 -3.36
CA GLN A 140 -30.09 -1.28 -4.09
C GLN A 140 -28.75 -0.60 -4.17
N LYS A 141 -27.77 -1.08 -3.46
CA LYS A 141 -26.43 -0.53 -3.46
C LYS A 141 -25.62 -0.92 -4.66
N LYS A 142 -26.12 -1.76 -5.46
CA LYS A 142 -25.42 -2.23 -6.67
C LYS A 142 -25.34 -1.17 -7.73
#